data_293aecc3ab336bd433f21a4f988f8f5f
#
_entry.id   293aecc3ab336bd433f21a4f988f8f5f
#
_cell.length_a   1.000
_cell.length_b   1.000
_cell.length_c   1.000
_cell.angle_alpha   90.00
_cell.angle_beta   90.00
_cell.angle_gamma   90.00
#
_symmetry.space_group_name_H-M   'P 1'
#
loop_
_entity.id
_entity.type
_entity.pdbx_description
1 polymer ?
#
loop_
_entity_poly.entity_id
_entity_poly.type
_entity_poly.pdbx_seq_one_letter_code
_entity_poly.pdbx_strand_id
1 'polypeptide(L)'
;MTAASPPTPDPPVGQITLRAAPRREPPFDDELPARHLRLIGRYDQPLPFRETVARRSADVSATFAPKPRRPGDLPDALAFGRRLLIAIMEAKSGRRTFHQLAAHLSQGVYSGLVNDMTRPERLRSWRGHVTIRSVRVCEPADGVAELSAVVQVGARYRAVAARLEGLNGRWRCVRLQLG
;
A
#
# COMPACT_ATOMS: atom_id res chain seq x y z
N MET A 1 56.26 -46.24 -16.87
CA MET A 1 54.92 -46.88 -16.72
C MET A 1 54.23 -46.12 -15.57
N THR A 2 53.40 -45.17 -15.93
CA THR A 2 52.70 -44.31 -15.00
C THR A 2 51.31 -44.93 -14.77
N ALA A 3 51.03 -45.40 -13.58
CA ALA A 3 49.75 -46.00 -13.24
C ALA A 3 48.72 -44.86 -13.08
N ALA A 4 47.65 -44.91 -13.89
CA ALA A 4 46.51 -44.04 -13.75
C ALA A 4 45.68 -44.41 -12.51
N SER A 5 45.37 -43.42 -11.69
CA SER A 5 44.46 -43.57 -10.55
C SER A 5 43.04 -43.85 -11.04
N PRO A 6 42.27 -44.73 -10.37
CA PRO A 6 40.90 -45.01 -10.78
C PRO A 6 39.98 -43.80 -10.54
N PRO A 7 38.94 -43.62 -11.35
CA PRO A 7 37.99 -42.53 -11.20
C PRO A 7 37.18 -42.69 -9.89
N THR A 8 37.02 -41.58 -9.19
CA THR A 8 36.16 -41.48 -8.00
C THR A 8 34.70 -41.70 -8.40
N PRO A 9 33.98 -42.60 -7.69
CA PRO A 9 32.57 -42.84 -8.03
C PRO A 9 31.72 -41.60 -7.77
N ASP A 10 30.82 -41.29 -8.70
CA ASP A 10 29.83 -40.23 -8.57
C ASP A 10 28.94 -40.43 -7.33
N PRO A 11 28.60 -39.37 -6.60
CA PRO A 11 27.72 -39.51 -5.43
C PRO A 11 26.30 -39.93 -5.91
N PRO A 12 25.61 -40.78 -5.12
CA PRO A 12 24.29 -41.27 -5.52
C PRO A 12 23.30 -40.12 -5.67
N VAL A 13 22.60 -40.10 -6.80
CA VAL A 13 21.53 -39.15 -7.12
C VAL A 13 20.41 -39.34 -6.05
N GLY A 14 20.18 -38.31 -5.22
CA GLY A 14 19.08 -38.31 -4.25
C GLY A 14 19.45 -38.12 -2.78
N GLN A 15 20.72 -37.94 -2.41
CA GLN A 15 21.07 -37.58 -1.04
C GLN A 15 20.77 -36.09 -0.75
N ILE A 16 19.75 -35.84 0.10
CA ILE A 16 19.49 -34.50 0.66
C ILE A 16 20.60 -34.21 1.65
N THR A 17 21.47 -33.29 1.33
CA THR A 17 22.52 -32.81 2.24
C THR A 17 21.95 -31.68 3.09
N LEU A 18 21.72 -31.95 4.37
CA LEU A 18 21.39 -30.90 5.34
C LEU A 18 22.65 -30.07 5.63
N ARG A 19 22.66 -28.82 5.21
CA ARG A 19 23.66 -27.84 5.63
C ARG A 19 23.06 -26.95 6.71
N ALA A 20 23.83 -26.68 7.76
CA ALA A 20 23.46 -25.67 8.73
C ALA A 20 23.26 -24.32 8.02
N ALA A 21 22.20 -23.60 8.37
CA ALA A 21 21.95 -22.26 7.83
C ALA A 21 23.15 -21.33 8.12
N PRO A 22 23.51 -20.45 7.19
CA PRO A 22 24.58 -19.49 7.42
C PRO A 22 24.21 -18.57 8.60
N ARG A 23 25.13 -18.36 9.53
CA ARG A 23 25.00 -17.49 10.73
C ARG A 23 24.75 -16.00 10.43
N ARG A 24 24.22 -15.65 9.26
CA ARG A 24 24.01 -14.27 8.80
C ARG A 24 22.57 -13.78 8.90
N GLU A 25 21.64 -14.63 9.26
CA GLU A 25 20.28 -14.19 9.54
C GLU A 25 20.25 -13.57 10.95
N PRO A 26 19.70 -12.38 11.11
CA PRO A 26 19.46 -11.83 12.44
C PRO A 26 18.54 -12.78 13.19
N PRO A 27 18.75 -13.00 14.51
CA PRO A 27 17.88 -13.86 15.30
C PRO A 27 16.44 -13.33 15.23
N PHE A 28 15.47 -14.24 15.14
CA PHE A 28 14.06 -13.87 15.20
C PHE A 28 13.73 -13.26 16.58
N ASP A 29 12.70 -12.44 16.66
CA ASP A 29 12.33 -11.72 17.88
C ASP A 29 12.08 -12.64 19.08
N ASP A 30 11.62 -13.87 18.85
CA ASP A 30 11.42 -14.92 19.87
C ASP A 30 12.72 -15.60 20.32
N GLU A 31 13.80 -15.47 19.56
CA GLU A 31 15.14 -15.97 19.92
C GLU A 31 15.95 -14.96 20.74
N LEU A 32 15.48 -13.73 20.81
CA LEU A 32 16.13 -12.68 21.60
C LEU A 32 15.70 -12.79 23.07
N PRO A 33 16.64 -12.85 24.02
CA PRO A 33 16.28 -12.82 25.42
C PRO A 33 15.51 -11.54 25.75
N ALA A 34 14.42 -11.65 26.52
CA ALA A 34 13.49 -10.56 26.89
C ALA A 34 14.15 -9.27 27.43
N ARG A 35 15.45 -9.27 27.67
CA ARG A 35 16.25 -8.12 28.11
C ARG A 35 16.36 -7.01 27.07
N HIS A 36 16.06 -7.27 25.81
CA HIS A 36 16.15 -6.27 24.74
C HIS A 36 14.85 -5.47 24.55
N LEU A 37 13.74 -5.91 25.13
CA LEU A 37 12.52 -5.14 25.19
C LEU A 37 12.63 -4.12 26.34
N ARG A 38 13.14 -2.94 26.04
CA ARG A 38 13.07 -1.82 26.98
C ARG A 38 11.65 -1.27 26.96
N LEU A 39 10.95 -1.42 28.07
CA LEU A 39 9.72 -0.66 28.31
C LEU A 39 10.06 0.83 28.17
N ILE A 40 9.41 1.50 27.21
CA ILE A 40 9.50 2.95 27.08
C ILE A 40 8.94 3.53 28.37
N GLY A 41 9.82 4.08 29.20
CA GLY A 41 9.44 4.66 30.49
C GLY A 41 8.57 5.90 30.30
N ARG A 42 7.80 6.26 31.31
CA ARG A 42 6.96 7.48 31.35
C ARG A 42 7.68 8.78 31.00
N TYR A 43 9.00 8.76 30.95
CA TYR A 43 9.89 9.91 30.72
C TYR A 43 10.57 9.90 29.34
N ASP A 44 10.30 8.91 28.49
CA ASP A 44 10.81 8.95 27.13
C ASP A 44 10.02 10.05 26.40
N GLN A 45 10.73 11.10 26.02
CA GLN A 45 10.13 12.22 25.28
C GLN A 45 9.44 11.68 24.02
N PRO A 46 8.18 12.06 23.76
CA PRO A 46 7.52 11.69 22.52
C PRO A 46 8.34 12.19 21.34
N LEU A 47 8.55 11.32 20.36
CA LEU A 47 9.29 11.68 19.16
C LEU A 47 8.76 12.98 18.57
N PRO A 48 9.63 13.95 18.20
CA PRO A 48 9.24 15.31 17.80
C PRO A 48 8.34 15.39 16.56
N PHE A 49 8.10 14.26 15.90
CA PHE A 49 7.22 14.16 14.74
C PHE A 49 5.74 14.44 15.02
N ARG A 50 5.28 14.24 16.25
CA ARG A 50 3.87 14.53 16.61
C ARG A 50 3.59 16.04 16.76
N GLU A 51 4.52 16.80 17.26
CA GLU A 51 4.31 18.24 17.47
C GLU A 51 4.44 19.06 16.20
N THR A 52 5.34 18.68 15.26
CA THR A 52 5.51 19.39 13.99
C THR A 52 4.33 19.22 13.06
N VAL A 53 3.65 18.07 13.07
CA VAL A 53 2.45 17.84 12.26
C VAL A 53 1.26 18.60 12.86
N ALA A 54 1.10 18.59 14.18
CA ALA A 54 0.00 19.31 14.84
C ALA A 54 0.12 20.84 14.73
N ARG A 55 1.31 21.41 14.88
CA ARG A 55 1.51 22.88 14.77
C ARG A 55 1.39 23.40 13.35
N ARG A 56 1.87 22.68 12.33
CA ARG A 56 1.67 23.07 10.92
C ARG A 56 0.23 22.91 10.45
N SER A 57 -0.54 22.02 11.05
CA SER A 57 -1.96 21.88 10.74
C SER A 57 -2.82 22.98 11.38
N ALA A 58 -2.42 23.52 12.54
CA ALA A 58 -3.23 24.49 13.26
C ALA A 58 -3.17 25.91 12.67
N ASP A 59 -2.03 26.31 12.07
CA ASP A 59 -1.78 27.70 11.75
C ASP A 59 -2.14 28.11 10.29
N VAL A 60 -2.25 27.15 9.37
CA VAL A 60 -2.59 27.45 7.96
C VAL A 60 -4.01 26.98 7.60
N SER A 61 -4.63 26.15 8.44
CA SER A 61 -5.91 25.51 8.12
C SER A 61 -7.13 26.18 8.76
N ALA A 62 -6.96 27.09 9.71
CA ALA A 62 -8.09 27.64 10.47
C ALA A 62 -9.01 28.54 9.63
N THR A 63 -8.51 29.16 8.58
CA THR A 63 -9.29 30.12 7.74
C THR A 63 -9.96 29.46 6.53
N PHE A 64 -9.46 28.32 6.07
CA PHE A 64 -9.98 27.63 4.88
C PHE A 64 -10.24 26.13 5.11
N ALA A 65 -10.18 25.64 6.34
CA ALA A 65 -10.51 24.24 6.61
C ALA A 65 -12.01 24.02 6.33
N PRO A 66 -12.34 23.14 5.38
CA PRO A 66 -13.72 22.73 5.19
C PRO A 66 -14.17 22.09 6.50
N LYS A 67 -15.22 22.62 7.14
CA LYS A 67 -15.77 22.01 8.36
C LYS A 67 -16.08 20.56 8.10
N PRO A 68 -15.55 19.61 8.91
CA PRO A 68 -15.95 18.21 8.80
C PRO A 68 -17.47 18.16 9.02
N ARG A 69 -18.20 17.73 8.00
CA ARG A 69 -19.63 17.44 8.14
C ARG A 69 -19.77 16.15 8.96
N ARG A 70 -20.90 16.07 9.69
CA ARG A 70 -21.20 14.91 10.53
C ARG A 70 -21.17 13.61 9.73
N PRO A 71 -20.78 12.47 10.31
CA PRO A 71 -20.66 11.16 9.62
C PRO A 71 -21.89 10.77 8.82
N GLY A 72 -23.09 11.17 9.25
CA GLY A 72 -24.36 10.86 8.58
C GLY A 72 -24.58 11.51 7.20
N ASP A 73 -23.71 12.44 6.79
CA ASP A 73 -23.86 13.16 5.50
C ASP A 73 -22.98 12.55 4.38
N LEU A 74 -22.13 11.58 4.69
CA LEU A 74 -21.25 10.95 3.71
C LEU A 74 -21.91 9.69 3.11
N PRO A 75 -21.74 9.45 1.81
CA PRO A 75 -22.14 8.18 1.21
C PRO A 75 -21.39 6.99 1.81
N ASP A 76 -21.94 5.79 1.69
CA ASP A 76 -21.27 4.56 2.11
C ASP A 76 -19.85 4.47 1.51
N ALA A 77 -18.85 4.33 2.40
CA ALA A 77 -17.44 4.37 2.03
C ALA A 77 -17.02 3.17 1.17
N LEU A 78 -17.61 1.97 1.43
CA LEU A 78 -17.33 0.76 0.66
C LEU A 78 -17.86 0.88 -0.77
N ALA A 79 -19.12 1.34 -0.92
CA ALA A 79 -19.73 1.51 -2.23
C ALA A 79 -19.01 2.60 -3.04
N PHE A 80 -18.62 3.71 -2.41
CA PHE A 80 -17.84 4.76 -3.06
C PHE A 80 -16.45 4.24 -3.44
N GLY A 81 -15.72 3.64 -2.51
CA GLY A 81 -14.38 3.12 -2.73
C GLY A 81 -14.31 2.09 -3.85
N ARG A 82 -15.27 1.16 -3.88
CA ARG A 82 -15.37 0.16 -4.96
C ARG A 82 -15.57 0.82 -6.33
N ARG A 83 -16.47 1.80 -6.44
CA ARG A 83 -16.70 2.55 -7.70
C ARG A 83 -15.47 3.34 -8.12
N LEU A 84 -14.82 3.99 -7.16
CA LEU A 84 -13.58 4.74 -7.41
C LEU A 84 -12.47 3.82 -7.93
N LEU A 85 -12.28 2.65 -7.32
CA LEU A 85 -11.28 1.69 -7.78
C LEU A 85 -11.55 1.20 -9.20
N ILE A 86 -12.81 0.86 -9.53
CA ILE A 86 -13.19 0.49 -10.89
C ILE A 86 -12.81 1.60 -11.87
N ALA A 87 -13.19 2.84 -11.55
CA ALA A 87 -12.91 3.99 -12.41
C ALA A 87 -11.41 4.25 -12.59
N ILE A 88 -10.59 4.09 -11.54
CA ILE A 88 -9.12 4.17 -11.63
C ILE A 88 -8.56 3.06 -12.53
N MET A 89 -9.05 1.83 -12.38
CA MET A 89 -8.61 0.70 -13.21
C MET A 89 -9.00 0.89 -14.68
N GLU A 90 -10.19 1.38 -14.95
CA GLU A 90 -10.63 1.73 -16.30
C GLU A 90 -9.74 2.82 -16.90
N ALA A 91 -9.38 3.85 -16.13
CA ALA A 91 -8.49 4.90 -16.57
C ALA A 91 -7.08 4.37 -16.85
N LYS A 92 -6.53 3.51 -15.98
CA LYS A 92 -5.22 2.87 -16.21
C LYS A 92 -5.21 1.92 -17.40
N SER A 93 -6.33 1.30 -17.72
CA SER A 93 -6.47 0.46 -18.92
C SER A 93 -6.82 1.25 -20.20
N GLY A 94 -6.94 2.58 -20.12
CA GLY A 94 -7.26 3.45 -21.25
C GLY A 94 -8.74 3.49 -21.64
N ARG A 95 -9.64 2.86 -20.84
CA ARG A 95 -11.08 2.83 -21.12
C ARG A 95 -11.81 4.08 -20.60
N ARG A 96 -11.16 4.87 -19.77
CA ARG A 96 -11.69 6.11 -19.16
C ARG A 96 -10.61 7.18 -19.15
N THR A 97 -11.01 8.44 -19.27
CA THR A 97 -10.08 9.56 -19.14
C THR A 97 -9.85 9.90 -17.66
N PHE A 98 -8.60 10.18 -17.26
CA PHE A 98 -8.26 10.57 -15.88
C PHE A 98 -8.95 11.84 -15.43
N HIS A 99 -9.25 12.75 -16.36
CA HIS A 99 -9.95 14.01 -16.04
C HIS A 99 -11.27 13.78 -15.29
N GLN A 100 -11.99 12.70 -15.62
CA GLN A 100 -13.24 12.36 -14.93
C GLN A 100 -13.06 11.96 -13.46
N LEU A 101 -11.83 11.64 -13.05
CA LEU A 101 -11.50 11.28 -11.67
C LEU A 101 -11.07 12.49 -10.82
N ALA A 102 -10.79 13.64 -11.44
CA ALA A 102 -10.23 14.80 -10.77
C ALA A 102 -11.08 15.29 -9.58
N ALA A 103 -12.41 15.21 -9.69
CA ALA A 103 -13.32 15.62 -8.62
C ALA A 103 -13.25 14.70 -7.37
N HIS A 104 -12.78 13.47 -7.54
CA HIS A 104 -12.75 12.43 -6.49
C HIS A 104 -11.35 12.16 -5.93
N LEU A 105 -10.32 12.80 -6.50
CA LEU A 105 -8.93 12.65 -6.12
C LEU A 105 -8.37 13.95 -5.57
N SER A 106 -7.44 13.84 -4.61
CA SER A 106 -6.59 14.99 -4.27
C SER A 106 -5.65 15.31 -5.42
N GLN A 107 -5.16 16.54 -5.48
CA GLN A 107 -4.22 16.97 -6.52
C GLN A 107 -2.97 16.08 -6.57
N GLY A 108 -2.42 15.68 -5.41
CA GLY A 108 -1.25 14.82 -5.35
C GLY A 108 -1.51 13.42 -5.93
N VAL A 109 -2.66 12.81 -5.61
CA VAL A 109 -3.06 11.52 -6.16
C VAL A 109 -3.30 11.60 -7.66
N TYR A 110 -4.00 12.64 -8.10
CA TYR A 110 -4.26 12.87 -9.52
C TYR A 110 -2.97 13.02 -10.32
N SER A 111 -2.07 13.90 -9.87
CA SER A 111 -0.77 14.13 -10.54
C SER A 111 0.08 12.84 -10.55
N GLY A 112 0.08 12.08 -9.45
CA GLY A 112 0.78 10.79 -9.37
C GLY A 112 0.27 9.80 -10.42
N LEU A 113 -1.06 9.68 -10.56
CA LEU A 113 -1.67 8.80 -11.56
C LEU A 113 -1.37 9.24 -12.99
N VAL A 114 -1.42 10.54 -13.27
CA VAL A 114 -1.08 11.09 -14.60
C VAL A 114 0.39 10.83 -14.92
N ASN A 115 1.30 11.07 -13.96
CA ASN A 115 2.73 10.80 -14.13
C ASN A 115 3.03 9.31 -14.36
N ASP A 116 2.29 8.41 -13.71
CA ASP A 116 2.41 6.98 -13.96
C ASP A 116 2.06 6.60 -15.41
N MET A 117 1.15 7.36 -16.04
CA MET A 117 0.74 7.13 -17.43
C MET A 117 1.79 7.57 -18.45
N THR A 118 2.69 8.46 -18.10
CA THR A 118 3.80 8.86 -18.98
C THR A 118 4.91 7.81 -19.02
N ARG A 119 4.86 6.79 -18.12
CA ARG A 119 5.85 5.72 -18.05
C ARG A 119 5.35 4.47 -18.76
N PRO A 120 5.93 4.07 -19.92
CA PRO A 120 5.45 2.93 -20.72
C PRO A 120 5.42 1.61 -19.94
N GLU A 121 6.38 1.41 -19.03
CA GLU A 121 6.49 0.20 -18.19
C GLU A 121 5.29 0.07 -17.23
N ARG A 122 4.89 1.19 -16.63
CA ARG A 122 3.73 1.26 -15.73
C ARG A 122 2.44 1.01 -16.48
N LEU A 123 2.30 1.56 -17.69
CA LEU A 123 1.15 1.31 -18.57
C LEU A 123 1.02 -0.16 -18.96
N ARG A 124 2.12 -0.78 -19.36
CA ARG A 124 2.11 -2.22 -19.74
C ARG A 124 1.67 -3.10 -18.59
N SER A 125 2.02 -2.74 -17.36
CA SER A 125 1.72 -3.54 -16.18
C SER A 125 0.23 -3.58 -15.82
N TRP A 126 -0.58 -2.67 -16.37
CA TRP A 126 -2.03 -2.58 -16.16
C TRP A 126 -2.86 -2.94 -17.39
N ARG A 127 -2.22 -3.43 -18.45
CA ARG A 127 -2.92 -3.94 -19.65
C ARG A 127 -3.56 -5.29 -19.36
N GLY A 128 -4.79 -5.46 -19.81
CA GLY A 128 -5.54 -6.70 -19.69
C GLY A 128 -6.91 -6.50 -19.05
N HIS A 129 -7.58 -7.61 -18.84
CA HIS A 129 -8.86 -7.62 -18.12
C HIS A 129 -8.60 -7.37 -16.64
N VAL A 130 -9.30 -6.39 -16.08
CA VAL A 130 -9.17 -6.02 -14.67
C VAL A 130 -10.42 -6.46 -13.91
N THR A 131 -10.23 -7.21 -12.84
CA THR A 131 -11.29 -7.67 -11.96
C THR A 131 -10.92 -7.34 -10.51
N ILE A 132 -11.85 -6.74 -9.77
CA ILE A 132 -11.70 -6.55 -8.32
C ILE A 132 -12.09 -7.87 -7.64
N ARG A 133 -11.16 -8.48 -6.93
CA ARG A 133 -11.36 -9.74 -6.21
C ARG A 133 -11.89 -9.54 -4.80
N SER A 134 -11.35 -8.55 -4.11
CA SER A 134 -11.83 -8.19 -2.78
C SER A 134 -11.66 -6.70 -2.54
N VAL A 135 -12.55 -6.14 -1.73
CA VAL A 135 -12.44 -4.78 -1.20
C VAL A 135 -12.84 -4.84 0.26
N ARG A 136 -12.04 -4.22 1.11
CA ARG A 136 -12.32 -4.02 2.52
C ARG A 136 -12.17 -2.54 2.84
N VAL A 137 -13.01 -2.06 3.73
CA VAL A 137 -12.95 -0.68 4.25
C VAL A 137 -12.95 -0.75 5.76
N CYS A 138 -12.12 0.08 6.36
CA CYS A 138 -12.11 0.37 7.78
C CYS A 138 -12.29 1.88 7.94
N GLU A 139 -13.13 2.31 8.86
CA GLU A 139 -13.34 3.72 9.18
C GLU A 139 -12.75 4.00 10.56
N PRO A 140 -11.45 4.38 10.63
CA PRO A 140 -10.75 4.57 11.89
C PRO A 140 -11.19 5.85 12.63
N ALA A 141 -11.82 6.79 11.95
CA ALA A 141 -12.35 8.02 12.50
C ALA A 141 -13.48 8.55 11.62
N ASP A 142 -14.29 9.43 12.19
CA ASP A 142 -15.37 10.11 11.48
C ASP A 142 -14.83 10.84 10.23
N GLY A 143 -15.44 10.53 9.08
CA GLY A 143 -15.04 11.13 7.81
C GLY A 143 -13.69 10.65 7.27
N VAL A 144 -13.14 9.55 7.79
CA VAL A 144 -11.91 8.92 7.30
C VAL A 144 -12.17 7.45 7.02
N ALA A 145 -11.84 6.98 5.83
CA ALA A 145 -11.93 5.57 5.49
C ALA A 145 -10.63 5.08 4.84
N GLU A 146 -10.16 3.94 5.32
CA GLU A 146 -9.01 3.20 4.81
C GLU A 146 -9.52 2.04 3.97
N LEU A 147 -9.10 1.97 2.72
CA LEU A 147 -9.55 0.96 1.78
C LEU A 147 -8.38 0.09 1.38
N SER A 148 -8.57 -1.22 1.46
CA SER A 148 -7.65 -2.22 0.95
C SER A 148 -8.37 -3.11 -0.06
N ALA A 149 -7.72 -3.40 -1.17
CA ALA A 149 -8.30 -4.22 -2.23
C ALA A 149 -7.27 -5.12 -2.89
N VAL A 150 -7.75 -6.22 -3.42
CA VAL A 150 -7.00 -7.07 -4.34
C VAL A 150 -7.64 -6.98 -5.71
N VAL A 151 -6.86 -6.57 -6.68
CA VAL A 151 -7.25 -6.52 -8.09
C VAL A 151 -6.47 -7.54 -8.89
N GLN A 152 -7.14 -8.19 -9.82
CA GLN A 152 -6.50 -9.06 -10.79
C GLN A 152 -6.38 -8.32 -12.12
N VAL A 153 -5.18 -8.29 -12.68
CA VAL A 153 -4.88 -7.71 -14.00
C VAL A 153 -4.29 -8.79 -14.88
N GLY A 154 -5.09 -9.33 -15.78
CA GLY A 154 -4.73 -10.55 -16.52
C GLY A 154 -4.50 -11.72 -15.56
N ALA A 155 -3.30 -12.30 -15.58
CA ALA A 155 -2.90 -13.40 -14.69
C ALA A 155 -2.29 -12.94 -13.34
N ARG A 156 -2.13 -11.63 -13.10
CA ARG A 156 -1.43 -11.13 -11.91
C ARG A 156 -2.40 -10.54 -10.90
N TYR A 157 -2.14 -10.78 -9.62
CA TYR A 157 -2.82 -10.13 -8.51
C TYR A 157 -1.99 -8.95 -8.00
N ARG A 158 -2.68 -7.86 -7.67
CA ARG A 158 -2.07 -6.62 -7.15
C ARG A 158 -2.84 -6.14 -5.93
N ALA A 159 -2.11 -5.72 -4.92
CA ALA A 159 -2.70 -5.01 -3.79
C ALA A 159 -2.94 -3.54 -4.14
N VAL A 160 -4.03 -3.00 -3.64
CA VAL A 160 -4.35 -1.59 -3.74
C VAL A 160 -4.71 -1.10 -2.35
N ALA A 161 -4.12 0.00 -1.93
CA ALA A 161 -4.49 0.69 -0.71
C ALA A 161 -4.87 2.14 -1.04
N ALA A 162 -5.93 2.64 -0.40
CA ALA A 162 -6.36 4.01 -0.55
C ALA A 162 -6.90 4.56 0.76
N ARG A 163 -6.67 5.85 0.99
CA ARG A 163 -7.27 6.61 2.07
C ARG A 163 -8.26 7.61 1.50
N LEU A 164 -9.46 7.58 2.04
CA LEU A 164 -10.54 8.47 1.68
C LEU A 164 -10.79 9.44 2.85
N GLU A 165 -11.02 10.69 2.52
CA GLU A 165 -11.43 11.70 3.49
C GLU A 165 -12.71 12.40 3.03
N GLY A 166 -13.63 12.57 3.98
CA GLY A 166 -14.89 13.24 3.76
C GLY A 166 -14.70 14.75 3.66
N LEU A 167 -15.00 15.33 2.53
CA LEU A 167 -14.88 16.76 2.29
C LEU A 167 -16.19 17.28 1.68
N ASN A 168 -16.84 18.22 2.37
CA ASN A 168 -18.10 18.85 1.89
C ASN A 168 -19.19 17.83 1.53
N GLY A 169 -19.37 16.77 2.33
CA GLY A 169 -20.36 15.71 2.11
C GLY A 169 -20.00 14.74 0.97
N ARG A 170 -18.72 14.68 0.57
CA ARG A 170 -18.24 13.78 -0.48
C ARG A 170 -16.92 13.16 -0.06
N TRP A 171 -16.72 11.90 -0.42
CA TRP A 171 -15.43 11.25 -0.27
C TRP A 171 -14.43 11.76 -1.31
N ARG A 172 -13.20 11.97 -0.88
CA ARG A 172 -12.04 12.27 -1.73
C ARG A 172 -10.90 11.33 -1.40
N CYS A 173 -10.30 10.72 -2.39
CA CYS A 173 -9.10 9.92 -2.22
C CYS A 173 -7.89 10.83 -2.03
N VAL A 174 -7.27 10.78 -0.85
CA VAL A 174 -6.12 11.63 -0.50
C VAL A 174 -4.79 10.87 -0.55
N ARG A 175 -4.84 9.53 -0.51
CA ARG A 175 -3.69 8.66 -0.74
C ARG A 175 -4.12 7.46 -1.57
N LEU A 176 -3.24 7.03 -2.46
CA LEU A 176 -3.45 5.85 -3.29
C LEU A 176 -2.10 5.17 -3.52
N GLN A 177 -2.07 3.87 -3.27
CA GLN A 177 -0.91 3.02 -3.54
C GLN A 177 -1.35 1.83 -4.38
N LEU A 178 -0.66 1.61 -5.48
CA LEU A 178 -0.90 0.54 -6.43
C LEU A 178 0.33 -0.37 -6.45
N GLY A 179 0.17 -1.64 -6.04
CA GLY A 179 1.22 -2.66 -6.00
C GLY A 179 1.54 -3.28 -7.36
#